data_f15ebfe5ccf18f66a1f5aaa8636b4cce
#
_entry.id   f15ebfe5ccf18f66a1f5aaa8636b4cce
#
_cell.length_a   1.000
_cell.length_b   1.000
_cell.length_c   1.000
_cell.angle_alpha   90.00
_cell.angle_beta   90.00
_cell.angle_gamma   90.00
#
_symmetry.space_group_name_H-M   'P 1'
#
loop_
_entity.id
_entity.type
_entity.pdbx_description
1 polymer ?
#
loop_
_entity_poly.entity_id
_entity_poly.type
_entity_poly.pdbx_seq_one_letter_code
_entity_poly.pdbx_strand_id
1 'polypeptide(L)'
;MAVVLIAVGMGCFLGIRAAGSAVKQHQAAQEESRQELLEASRVEESAQAQAAVAALFETESTEETESTYTKEDALNDMVEDTLAGMTLEQKVAGLFFVTPEQLTGVSQVVAAGDATRESLEKYPVGGLIYFAQNIQSENQLKEMLSNTASYSLFPLFFGVDEEGGKVARVADALKLDKTLPMGEIGAAGDTQAAYDAYQNIGGYLSSYGFNVDFAPVADVLTNVDNTVIGNRAFSSDAGVAAQM
;
A
#
# COMPACT_ATOMS: atom_id res chain seq x y z
N MET A 1 -3.83 47.08 -53.17
CA MET A 1 -3.61 45.63 -53.22
C MET A 1 -2.87 45.03 -51.99
N ALA A 2 -2.07 45.76 -51.24
CA ALA A 2 -1.32 45.24 -50.09
C ALA A 2 -2.21 44.91 -48.85
N VAL A 3 -3.29 45.63 -48.62
CA VAL A 3 -4.18 45.41 -47.43
C VAL A 3 -5.02 44.15 -47.54
N VAL A 4 -5.40 43.71 -48.73
CA VAL A 4 -6.21 42.50 -48.95
C VAL A 4 -5.38 41.22 -48.73
N LEU A 5 -4.10 41.26 -49.08
CA LEU A 5 -3.16 40.12 -48.88
C LEU A 5 -2.83 39.86 -47.39
N ILE A 6 -2.78 40.92 -46.55
CA ILE A 6 -2.55 40.78 -45.10
C ILE A 6 -3.78 40.19 -44.40
N ALA A 7 -5.01 40.55 -44.84
CA ALA A 7 -6.23 40.01 -44.25
C ALA A 7 -6.44 38.52 -44.57
N VAL A 8 -6.10 38.06 -45.77
CA VAL A 8 -6.20 36.63 -46.14
C VAL A 8 -5.11 35.80 -45.43
N GLY A 9 -3.88 36.33 -45.28
CA GLY A 9 -2.80 35.67 -44.53
C GLY A 9 -3.11 35.49 -43.05
N MET A 10 -3.69 36.51 -42.40
CA MET A 10 -4.09 36.43 -40.99
C MET A 10 -5.26 35.47 -40.77
N GLY A 11 -6.25 35.41 -41.71
CA GLY A 11 -7.35 34.47 -41.62
C GLY A 11 -6.90 33.01 -41.75
N CYS A 12 -5.98 32.70 -42.66
CA CYS A 12 -5.39 31.35 -42.77
C CYS A 12 -4.55 30.95 -41.55
N PHE A 13 -3.80 31.89 -40.97
CA PHE A 13 -2.96 31.60 -39.79
C PHE A 13 -3.80 31.38 -38.52
N LEU A 14 -4.89 32.09 -38.35
CA LEU A 14 -5.87 31.89 -37.28
C LEU A 14 -6.64 30.57 -37.46
N GLY A 15 -6.99 30.21 -38.69
CA GLY A 15 -7.67 28.94 -39.00
C GLY A 15 -6.80 27.71 -38.74
N ILE A 16 -5.50 27.76 -39.05
CA ILE A 16 -4.55 26.68 -38.80
C ILE A 16 -4.29 26.53 -37.32
N ARG A 17 -4.19 27.61 -36.53
CA ARG A 17 -4.05 27.54 -35.07
C ARG A 17 -5.33 26.99 -34.40
N ALA A 18 -6.50 27.36 -34.84
CA ALA A 18 -7.77 26.85 -34.31
C ALA A 18 -7.94 25.36 -34.64
N ALA A 19 -7.58 24.92 -35.85
CA ALA A 19 -7.59 23.50 -36.22
C ALA A 19 -6.59 22.68 -35.43
N GLY A 20 -5.36 23.17 -35.19
CA GLY A 20 -4.37 22.51 -34.38
C GLY A 20 -4.76 22.39 -32.90
N SER A 21 -5.48 23.40 -32.37
CA SER A 21 -6.02 23.37 -31.01
C SER A 21 -7.15 22.34 -30.88
N ALA A 22 -8.06 22.28 -31.86
CA ALA A 22 -9.16 21.31 -31.87
C ALA A 22 -8.67 19.86 -31.99
N VAL A 23 -7.63 19.61 -32.79
CA VAL A 23 -7.01 18.29 -32.91
C VAL A 23 -6.34 17.86 -31.60
N LYS A 24 -5.62 18.77 -30.93
CA LYS A 24 -5.01 18.47 -29.62
C LYS A 24 -6.06 18.22 -28.53
N GLN A 25 -7.14 18.97 -28.51
CA GLN A 25 -8.25 18.72 -27.57
C GLN A 25 -8.94 17.39 -27.85
N HIS A 26 -9.12 17.02 -29.12
CA HIS A 26 -9.71 15.74 -29.45
C HIS A 26 -8.79 14.57 -29.10
N GLN A 27 -7.48 14.71 -29.30
CA GLN A 27 -6.51 13.70 -28.87
C GLN A 27 -6.44 13.56 -27.36
N ALA A 28 -6.46 14.68 -26.61
CA ALA A 28 -6.50 14.66 -25.14
C ALA A 28 -7.76 13.98 -24.60
N ALA A 29 -8.93 14.27 -25.19
CA ALA A 29 -10.19 13.62 -24.81
C ALA A 29 -10.22 12.12 -25.15
N GLN A 30 -9.57 11.70 -26.25
CA GLN A 30 -9.44 10.27 -26.59
C GLN A 30 -8.49 9.55 -25.63
N GLU A 31 -7.42 10.19 -25.23
CA GLU A 31 -6.45 9.65 -24.25
C GLU A 31 -7.10 9.50 -22.87
N GLU A 32 -7.84 10.52 -22.43
CA GLU A 32 -8.60 10.50 -21.16
C GLU A 32 -9.67 9.39 -21.17
N SER A 33 -10.44 9.26 -22.24
CA SER A 33 -11.43 8.17 -22.39
C SER A 33 -10.78 6.77 -22.44
N ARG A 34 -9.59 6.67 -23.01
CA ARG A 34 -8.81 5.40 -23.03
C ARG A 34 -8.29 5.06 -21.64
N GLN A 35 -7.83 6.05 -20.88
CA GLN A 35 -7.39 5.87 -19.50
C GLN A 35 -8.54 5.44 -18.60
N GLU A 36 -9.72 6.10 -18.73
CA GLU A 36 -10.92 5.70 -17.99
C GLU A 36 -11.34 4.25 -18.29
N LEU A 37 -11.26 3.83 -19.54
CA LEU A 37 -11.57 2.44 -19.94
C LEU A 37 -10.57 1.44 -19.37
N LEU A 38 -9.28 1.79 -19.32
CA LEU A 38 -8.24 0.94 -18.75
C LEU A 38 -8.38 0.85 -17.22
N GLU A 39 -8.72 1.96 -16.55
CA GLU A 39 -9.01 1.97 -15.12
C GLU A 39 -10.25 1.15 -14.79
N ALA A 40 -11.32 1.29 -15.54
CA ALA A 40 -12.53 0.50 -15.37
C ALA A 40 -12.26 -1.00 -15.56
N SER A 41 -11.47 -1.38 -16.56
CA SER A 41 -11.08 -2.78 -16.80
C SER A 41 -10.24 -3.34 -15.66
N ARG A 42 -9.28 -2.56 -15.11
CA ARG A 42 -8.45 -2.97 -13.97
C ARG A 42 -9.25 -3.14 -12.68
N VAL A 43 -10.20 -2.23 -12.43
CA VAL A 43 -11.10 -2.32 -11.27
C VAL A 43 -11.98 -3.58 -11.39
N GLU A 44 -12.47 -3.87 -12.59
CA GLU A 44 -13.29 -5.06 -12.83
C GLU A 44 -12.49 -6.36 -12.70
N GLU A 45 -11.25 -6.41 -13.21
CA GLU A 45 -10.34 -7.55 -13.02
C GLU A 45 -9.96 -7.75 -11.55
N SER A 46 -9.68 -6.67 -10.80
CA SER A 46 -9.38 -6.77 -9.37
C SER A 46 -10.60 -7.21 -8.55
N ALA A 47 -11.79 -6.73 -8.89
CA ALA A 47 -13.04 -7.15 -8.27
C ALA A 47 -13.37 -8.62 -8.58
N GLN A 48 -13.11 -9.07 -9.81
CA GLN A 48 -13.29 -10.47 -10.20
C GLN A 48 -12.28 -11.38 -9.50
N ALA A 49 -11.02 -10.95 -9.35
CA ALA A 49 -10.01 -11.69 -8.59
C ALA A 49 -10.38 -11.78 -7.09
N GLN A 50 -10.84 -10.68 -6.50
CA GLN A 50 -11.33 -10.67 -5.12
C GLN A 50 -12.59 -11.51 -4.93
N ALA A 51 -13.52 -11.47 -5.88
CA ALA A 51 -14.72 -12.30 -5.87
C ALA A 51 -14.38 -13.80 -6.05
N ALA A 52 -13.41 -14.13 -6.89
CA ALA A 52 -12.92 -15.51 -7.05
C ALA A 52 -12.27 -16.02 -5.76
N VAL A 53 -11.45 -15.20 -5.09
CA VAL A 53 -10.88 -15.53 -3.78
C VAL A 53 -11.99 -15.66 -2.72
N ALA A 54 -12.95 -14.73 -2.68
CA ALA A 54 -14.08 -14.81 -1.75
C ALA A 54 -14.95 -16.05 -2.01
N ALA A 55 -15.21 -16.41 -3.27
CA ALA A 55 -15.95 -17.61 -3.64
C ALA A 55 -15.23 -18.90 -3.21
N LEU A 56 -13.91 -18.93 -3.16
CA LEU A 56 -13.14 -20.05 -2.60
C LEU A 56 -13.35 -20.19 -1.08
N PHE A 57 -13.69 -19.10 -0.39
CA PHE A 57 -13.95 -19.10 1.05
C PHE A 57 -15.44 -19.26 1.41
N GLU A 58 -16.39 -19.01 0.50
CA GLU A 58 -17.84 -19.11 0.75
C GLU A 58 -18.44 -20.51 0.52
N THR A 59 -17.72 -21.48 -0.06
CA THR A 59 -18.22 -22.85 -0.25
C THR A 59 -18.05 -23.71 1.00
N GLU A 60 -18.61 -23.29 2.13
CA GLU A 60 -18.91 -24.16 3.26
C GLU A 60 -20.44 -24.33 3.40
N SER A 61 -21.00 -25.18 2.59
CA SER A 61 -22.10 -26.14 2.97
C SER A 61 -22.63 -26.80 1.70
N THR A 62 -22.26 -28.02 1.47
CA THR A 62 -23.09 -29.18 1.14
C THR A 62 -22.25 -30.30 0.53
N GLU A 63 -22.40 -31.47 1.17
CA GLU A 63 -22.11 -32.82 0.69
C GLU A 63 -20.66 -33.31 0.67
N GLU A 64 -20.39 -34.25 1.59
CA GLU A 64 -19.27 -35.16 1.61
C GLU A 64 -19.16 -35.92 0.26
N THR A 65 -18.27 -35.44 -0.58
CA THR A 65 -17.54 -36.30 -1.50
C THR A 65 -16.08 -36.10 -1.18
N GLU A 66 -15.36 -37.19 -0.90
CA GLU A 66 -13.91 -37.19 -0.63
C GLU A 66 -13.11 -36.51 -1.74
N SER A 67 -13.04 -35.18 -1.74
CA SER A 67 -12.00 -34.47 -2.42
C SER A 67 -10.89 -34.24 -1.38
N THR A 68 -9.80 -34.96 -1.54
CA THR A 68 -8.56 -34.77 -0.75
C THR A 68 -7.90 -33.40 -1.02
N TYR A 69 -8.49 -32.57 -1.90
CA TYR A 69 -7.99 -31.25 -2.26
C TYR A 69 -8.50 -30.20 -1.29
N THR A 70 -7.57 -29.60 -0.55
CA THR A 70 -7.84 -28.65 0.53
C THR A 70 -7.74 -27.19 0.07
N LYS A 71 -8.20 -26.24 0.89
CA LYS A 71 -7.96 -24.79 0.65
C LYS A 71 -6.45 -24.46 0.60
N GLU A 72 -5.64 -25.17 1.36
CA GLU A 72 -4.20 -25.02 1.37
C GLU A 72 -3.59 -25.50 0.03
N ASP A 73 -4.09 -26.60 -0.52
CA ASP A 73 -3.66 -27.09 -1.84
C ASP A 73 -4.01 -26.06 -2.92
N ALA A 74 -5.22 -25.50 -2.90
CA ALA A 74 -5.63 -24.45 -3.84
C ALA A 74 -4.76 -23.18 -3.73
N LEU A 75 -4.41 -22.78 -2.52
CA LEU A 75 -3.52 -21.64 -2.30
C LEU A 75 -2.10 -21.93 -2.81
N ASN A 76 -1.59 -23.13 -2.54
CA ASN A 76 -0.28 -23.55 -3.01
C ASN A 76 -0.21 -23.58 -4.56
N ASP A 77 -1.23 -24.12 -5.22
CA ASP A 77 -1.33 -24.12 -6.68
C ASP A 77 -1.32 -22.69 -7.24
N MET A 78 -2.09 -21.76 -6.64
CA MET A 78 -2.10 -20.35 -7.03
C MET A 78 -0.72 -19.70 -6.87
N VAL A 79 -0.01 -20.01 -5.79
CA VAL A 79 1.36 -19.51 -5.53
C VAL A 79 2.34 -20.06 -6.57
N GLU A 80 2.30 -21.37 -6.83
CA GLU A 80 3.17 -22.02 -7.81
C GLU A 80 2.94 -21.48 -9.22
N ASP A 81 1.67 -21.33 -9.64
CA ASP A 81 1.31 -20.79 -10.95
C ASP A 81 1.79 -19.34 -11.10
N THR A 82 1.61 -18.52 -10.07
CA THR A 82 2.08 -17.13 -10.03
C THR A 82 3.60 -17.09 -10.17
N LEU A 83 4.31 -17.88 -9.35
CA LEU A 83 5.77 -17.96 -9.38
C LEU A 83 6.29 -18.48 -10.72
N ALA A 84 5.61 -19.44 -11.34
CA ALA A 84 5.99 -19.95 -12.65
C ALA A 84 5.88 -18.87 -13.75
N GLY A 85 4.90 -17.97 -13.64
CA GLY A 85 4.71 -16.85 -14.56
C GLY A 85 5.65 -15.66 -14.35
N MET A 86 6.31 -15.54 -13.19
CA MET A 86 7.19 -14.41 -12.87
C MET A 86 8.58 -14.56 -13.51
N THR A 87 9.13 -13.43 -14.01
CA THR A 87 10.55 -13.35 -14.41
C THR A 87 11.46 -13.38 -13.18
N LEU A 88 12.76 -13.60 -13.37
CA LEU A 88 13.74 -13.55 -12.28
C LEU A 88 13.77 -12.15 -11.64
N GLU A 89 13.73 -11.09 -12.46
CA GLU A 89 13.72 -9.70 -12.01
C GLU A 89 12.50 -9.42 -11.14
N GLN A 90 11.31 -9.90 -11.50
CA GLN A 90 10.09 -9.76 -10.72
C GLN A 90 10.19 -10.50 -9.39
N LYS A 91 10.73 -11.74 -9.39
CA LYS A 91 10.95 -12.51 -8.17
C LYS A 91 11.92 -11.80 -7.23
N VAL A 92 13.02 -11.26 -7.77
CA VAL A 92 14.01 -10.52 -6.99
C VAL A 92 13.40 -9.23 -6.45
N ALA A 93 12.71 -8.44 -7.29
CA ALA A 93 12.04 -7.21 -6.85
C ALA A 93 11.01 -7.48 -5.75
N GLY A 94 10.26 -8.57 -5.85
CA GLY A 94 9.26 -9.00 -4.88
C GLY A 94 9.81 -9.27 -3.47
N LEU A 95 11.14 -9.46 -3.32
CA LEU A 95 11.78 -9.63 -2.00
C LEU A 95 12.06 -8.32 -1.28
N PHE A 96 11.84 -7.17 -1.91
CA PHE A 96 12.17 -5.88 -1.32
C PHE A 96 10.95 -5.17 -0.74
N PHE A 97 11.14 -4.65 0.48
CA PHE A 97 10.36 -3.55 1.05
C PHE A 97 11.16 -2.27 0.90
N VAL A 98 10.54 -1.25 0.32
CA VAL A 98 11.17 0.06 0.11
C VAL A 98 10.22 1.17 0.54
N THR A 99 10.73 2.39 0.74
CA THR A 99 9.83 3.54 0.94
C THR A 99 9.27 4.02 -0.40
N PRO A 100 8.11 4.68 -0.41
CA PRO A 100 7.58 5.30 -1.63
C PRO A 100 8.58 6.27 -2.28
N GLU A 101 9.38 6.97 -1.48
CA GLU A 101 10.42 7.90 -1.94
C GLU A 101 11.57 7.17 -2.65
N GLN A 102 12.01 6.04 -2.09
CA GLN A 102 13.06 5.21 -2.71
C GLN A 102 12.58 4.60 -4.03
N LEU A 103 11.32 4.19 -4.09
CA LEU A 103 10.74 3.62 -5.29
C LEU A 103 10.62 4.65 -6.40
N THR A 104 10.10 5.84 -6.09
CA THR A 104 9.72 6.86 -7.09
C THR A 104 10.81 7.89 -7.37
N GLY A 105 11.79 8.05 -6.47
CA GLY A 105 12.76 9.15 -6.51
C GLY A 105 12.18 10.52 -6.13
N VAL A 106 10.91 10.59 -5.72
CA VAL A 106 10.26 11.82 -5.23
C VAL A 106 10.69 12.06 -3.80
N SER A 107 10.97 13.31 -3.43
CA SER A 107 11.52 13.65 -2.10
C SER A 107 10.55 13.38 -0.94
N GLN A 108 9.25 13.49 -1.18
CA GLN A 108 8.18 13.17 -0.23
C GLN A 108 6.96 12.71 -1.01
N VAL A 109 6.48 11.51 -0.74
CA VAL A 109 5.30 10.93 -1.40
C VAL A 109 4.11 10.98 -0.45
N VAL A 110 3.09 11.74 -0.83
CA VAL A 110 1.82 11.88 -0.09
C VAL A 110 0.61 11.50 -0.95
N ALA A 111 0.84 11.04 -2.17
CA ALA A 111 -0.18 10.52 -3.07
C ALA A 111 0.45 9.53 -4.04
N ALA A 112 -0.31 8.52 -4.43
CA ALA A 112 0.07 7.63 -5.52
C ALA A 112 -0.44 8.20 -6.85
N GLY A 113 0.49 8.45 -7.77
CA GLY A 113 0.21 8.99 -9.10
C GLY A 113 1.07 8.30 -10.16
N ASP A 114 1.30 8.98 -11.29
CA ASP A 114 2.05 8.43 -12.43
C ASP A 114 3.44 7.94 -12.04
N ALA A 115 4.18 8.71 -11.21
CA ALA A 115 5.50 8.29 -10.76
C ALA A 115 5.46 6.97 -9.97
N THR A 116 4.42 6.75 -9.15
CA THR A 116 4.24 5.48 -8.42
C THR A 116 3.91 4.35 -9.39
N ARG A 117 2.99 4.59 -10.32
CA ARG A 117 2.59 3.61 -11.33
C ARG A 117 3.77 3.17 -12.19
N GLU A 118 4.49 4.10 -12.81
CA GLU A 118 5.63 3.83 -13.68
C GLU A 118 6.75 3.10 -12.92
N SER A 119 6.95 3.46 -11.65
CA SER A 119 7.97 2.82 -10.82
C SER A 119 7.60 1.39 -10.43
N LEU A 120 6.34 1.10 -10.11
CA LEU A 120 5.85 -0.24 -9.81
C LEU A 120 5.83 -1.14 -11.06
N GLU A 121 5.50 -0.57 -12.23
CA GLU A 121 5.60 -1.29 -13.51
C GLU A 121 7.04 -1.73 -13.80
N LYS A 122 8.01 -0.87 -13.47
CA LYS A 122 9.43 -1.15 -13.70
C LYS A 122 10.05 -2.03 -12.62
N TYR A 123 9.68 -1.81 -11.37
CA TYR A 123 10.21 -2.48 -10.19
C TYR A 123 9.05 -2.99 -9.33
N PRO A 124 8.49 -4.16 -9.61
CA PRO A 124 7.37 -4.73 -8.87
C PRO A 124 7.84 -5.26 -7.51
N VAL A 125 8.10 -4.32 -6.58
CA VAL A 125 8.54 -4.64 -5.22
C VAL A 125 7.47 -5.39 -4.45
N GLY A 126 7.88 -6.18 -3.44
CA GLY A 126 6.96 -6.96 -2.61
C GLY A 126 6.18 -6.11 -1.61
N GLY A 127 6.74 -4.97 -1.19
CA GLY A 127 6.05 -4.11 -0.24
C GLY A 127 6.60 -2.70 -0.17
N LEU A 128 5.78 -1.83 0.40
CA LEU A 128 6.12 -0.45 0.70
C LEU A 128 5.96 -0.19 2.20
N ILE A 129 6.97 0.44 2.80
CA ILE A 129 6.91 0.90 4.18
C ILE A 129 6.68 2.42 4.21
N TYR A 130 5.66 2.84 4.95
CA TYR A 130 5.24 4.23 5.09
C TYR A 130 5.63 4.79 6.45
N PHE A 131 5.97 6.07 6.45
CA PHE A 131 6.33 6.82 7.64
C PHE A 131 5.38 8.01 7.86
N ALA A 132 5.46 8.64 9.02
CA ALA A 132 4.59 9.77 9.38
C ALA A 132 4.59 10.88 8.31
N GLN A 133 5.70 11.09 7.60
CA GLN A 133 5.81 12.08 6.52
C GLN A 133 4.90 11.80 5.32
N ASN A 134 4.45 10.57 5.14
CA ASN A 134 3.55 10.18 4.06
C ASN A 134 2.07 10.38 4.43
N ILE A 135 1.77 10.64 5.70
CA ILE A 135 0.42 10.64 6.25
C ILE A 135 -0.03 12.06 6.55
N GLN A 136 -1.09 12.53 5.90
CA GLN A 136 -1.64 13.87 6.09
C GLN A 136 -3.07 13.87 6.66
N SER A 137 -3.89 12.89 6.23
CA SER A 137 -5.26 12.69 6.70
C SER A 137 -5.70 11.27 6.42
N GLU A 138 -6.78 10.84 7.06
CA GLU A 138 -7.36 9.49 6.86
C GLU A 138 -7.72 9.23 5.40
N ASN A 139 -8.42 10.17 4.76
CA ASN A 139 -8.84 10.02 3.37
C ASN A 139 -7.65 9.96 2.41
N GLN A 140 -6.68 10.86 2.61
CA GLN A 140 -5.45 10.87 1.80
C GLN A 140 -4.69 9.55 1.94
N LEU A 141 -4.55 9.02 3.16
CA LEU A 141 -3.87 7.75 3.42
C LEU A 141 -4.57 6.58 2.72
N LYS A 142 -5.88 6.45 2.90
CA LYS A 142 -6.69 5.40 2.25
C LYS A 142 -6.58 5.47 0.73
N GLU A 143 -6.72 6.65 0.17
CA GLU A 143 -6.61 6.87 -1.27
C GLU A 143 -5.20 6.52 -1.79
N MET A 144 -4.16 6.96 -1.10
CA MET A 144 -2.78 6.66 -1.46
C MET A 144 -2.50 5.16 -1.46
N LEU A 145 -2.89 4.42 -0.41
CA LEU A 145 -2.68 2.98 -0.34
C LEU A 145 -3.51 2.24 -1.39
N SER A 146 -4.79 2.61 -1.57
CA SER A 146 -5.67 2.02 -2.57
C SER A 146 -5.15 2.22 -4.00
N ASN A 147 -4.75 3.45 -4.34
CA ASN A 147 -4.19 3.74 -5.67
C ASN A 147 -2.86 2.99 -5.88
N THR A 148 -1.99 2.93 -4.86
CA THR A 148 -0.74 2.17 -4.94
C THR A 148 -1.02 0.69 -5.20
N ALA A 149 -2.00 0.09 -4.52
CA ALA A 149 -2.40 -1.29 -4.73
C ALA A 149 -2.88 -1.53 -6.17
N SER A 150 -3.67 -0.59 -6.72
CA SER A 150 -4.21 -0.69 -8.08
C SER A 150 -3.15 -0.61 -9.18
N TYR A 151 -1.98 -0.02 -8.90
CA TYR A 151 -0.87 0.08 -9.86
C TYR A 151 0.06 -1.12 -9.83
N SER A 152 -0.03 -1.97 -8.83
CA SER A 152 0.86 -3.12 -8.70
C SER A 152 0.37 -4.32 -9.51
N LEU A 153 1.31 -5.01 -10.13
CA LEU A 153 1.04 -6.26 -10.84
C LEU A 153 0.73 -7.43 -9.88
N PHE A 154 1.34 -7.39 -8.68
CA PHE A 154 1.17 -8.41 -7.65
C PHE A 154 0.64 -7.78 -6.36
N PRO A 155 -0.02 -8.55 -5.48
CA PRO A 155 -0.42 -8.06 -4.18
C PRO A 155 0.76 -7.47 -3.42
N LEU A 156 0.58 -6.27 -2.83
CA LEU A 156 1.61 -5.56 -2.09
C LEU A 156 1.42 -5.73 -0.57
N PHE A 157 2.55 -5.82 0.11
CA PHE A 157 2.59 -5.55 1.53
C PHE A 157 2.67 -4.04 1.78
N PHE A 158 1.78 -3.52 2.61
CA PHE A 158 1.76 -2.14 3.09
C PHE A 158 2.17 -2.14 4.55
N GLY A 159 3.42 -1.75 4.80
CA GLY A 159 4.04 -1.79 6.12
C GLY A 159 4.11 -0.42 6.79
N VAL A 160 4.10 -0.44 8.11
CA VAL A 160 4.30 0.73 8.96
C VAL A 160 4.94 0.30 10.30
N ASP A 161 5.63 1.21 10.98
CA ASP A 161 6.06 1.04 12.37
C ASP A 161 5.00 1.65 13.30
N GLU A 162 4.10 0.85 13.84
CA GLU A 162 3.08 1.31 14.76
C GLU A 162 3.20 0.55 16.09
N GLU A 163 4.33 0.77 16.78
CA GLU A 163 4.66 0.06 18.02
C GLU A 163 3.81 0.50 19.22
N GLY A 164 3.14 1.63 19.10
CA GLY A 164 2.54 2.32 20.22
C GLY A 164 3.53 3.24 20.98
N GLY A 165 3.06 3.95 22.00
CA GLY A 165 3.90 4.84 22.80
C GLY A 165 4.65 5.88 21.95
N LYS A 166 5.98 5.78 21.90
CA LYS A 166 6.86 6.73 21.20
C LYS A 166 6.90 6.52 19.67
N VAL A 167 6.71 5.29 19.22
CA VAL A 167 6.75 4.95 17.79
C VAL A 167 5.34 4.57 17.36
N ALA A 168 4.62 5.56 16.84
CA ALA A 168 3.23 5.45 16.44
C ALA A 168 3.00 6.37 15.23
N ARG A 169 3.41 5.91 14.01
CA ARG A 169 3.47 6.75 12.81
C ARG A 169 2.09 7.23 12.37
N VAL A 170 1.11 6.33 12.42
CA VAL A 170 -0.26 6.61 12.02
C VAL A 170 -0.98 7.41 13.12
N ALA A 171 -0.90 6.94 14.38
CA ALA A 171 -1.56 7.61 15.48
C ALA A 171 -1.03 9.03 15.70
N ASP A 172 0.28 9.25 15.59
CA ASP A 172 0.86 10.60 15.70
C ASP A 172 0.41 11.52 14.56
N ALA A 173 0.43 11.04 13.31
CA ALA A 173 0.06 11.84 12.15
C ALA A 173 -1.44 12.18 12.13
N LEU A 174 -2.31 11.23 12.50
CA LEU A 174 -3.76 11.39 12.49
C LEU A 174 -4.34 11.86 13.84
N LYS A 175 -3.49 12.01 14.86
CA LYS A 175 -3.87 12.43 16.22
C LYS A 175 -4.88 11.49 16.87
N LEU A 176 -4.65 10.18 16.68
CA LEU A 176 -5.42 9.14 17.36
C LEU A 176 -4.93 8.97 18.80
N ASP A 177 -5.78 8.36 19.63
CA ASP A 177 -5.39 7.95 20.97
C ASP A 177 -4.31 6.86 20.88
N LYS A 178 -3.17 7.10 21.53
CA LYS A 178 -2.04 6.17 21.53
C LYS A 178 -2.13 5.21 22.70
N THR A 179 -1.65 4.00 22.50
CA THR A 179 -1.42 3.04 23.56
C THR A 179 -0.28 3.50 24.49
N LEU A 180 -0.26 2.97 25.71
CA LEU A 180 0.90 3.13 26.58
C LEU A 180 2.16 2.55 25.91
N PRO A 181 3.35 3.06 26.27
CA PRO A 181 4.61 2.41 25.87
C PRO A 181 4.64 0.97 26.35
N MET A 182 5.16 0.05 25.52
CA MET A 182 5.15 -1.37 25.83
C MET A 182 5.93 -1.73 27.09
N GLY A 183 6.98 -0.97 27.45
CA GLY A 183 7.69 -1.12 28.69
C GLY A 183 6.85 -0.82 29.94
N GLU A 184 5.86 0.05 29.86
CA GLU A 184 4.93 0.29 30.98
C GLU A 184 3.92 -0.87 31.12
N ILE A 185 3.43 -1.40 29.99
CA ILE A 185 2.55 -2.57 29.96
C ILE A 185 3.31 -3.79 30.50
N GLY A 186 4.57 -3.99 30.04
CA GLY A 186 5.42 -5.08 30.51
C GLY A 186 5.79 -4.99 31.98
N ALA A 187 6.03 -3.78 32.51
CA ALA A 187 6.29 -3.56 33.93
C ALA A 187 5.06 -3.89 34.81
N ALA A 188 3.85 -3.72 34.27
CA ALA A 188 2.61 -4.13 34.94
C ALA A 188 2.39 -5.67 34.89
N GLY A 189 3.05 -6.37 33.96
CA GLY A 189 2.84 -7.80 33.71
C GLY A 189 1.46 -8.14 33.19
N ASP A 190 0.81 -7.20 32.52
CA ASP A 190 -0.57 -7.32 32.06
C ASP A 190 -0.58 -7.72 30.57
N THR A 191 -0.60 -9.04 30.33
CA THR A 191 -0.64 -9.59 28.97
C THR A 191 -1.94 -9.26 28.23
N GLN A 192 -3.06 -9.09 28.96
CA GLN A 192 -4.32 -8.69 28.37
C GLN A 192 -4.25 -7.24 27.85
N ALA A 193 -3.61 -6.34 28.61
CA ALA A 193 -3.40 -4.97 28.16
C ALA A 193 -2.52 -4.91 26.89
N ALA A 194 -1.51 -5.78 26.76
CA ALA A 194 -0.72 -5.90 25.54
C ALA A 194 -1.57 -6.36 24.36
N TYR A 195 -2.38 -7.41 24.56
CA TYR A 195 -3.30 -7.92 23.54
C TYR A 195 -4.28 -6.83 23.09
N ASP A 196 -4.94 -6.15 24.02
CA ASP A 196 -5.92 -5.10 23.72
C ASP A 196 -5.28 -3.92 22.98
N ALA A 197 -4.05 -3.57 23.34
CA ALA A 197 -3.28 -2.54 22.66
C ALA A 197 -3.08 -2.87 21.18
N TYR A 198 -2.60 -4.08 20.87
CA TYR A 198 -2.36 -4.50 19.48
C TYR A 198 -3.64 -4.85 18.71
N GLN A 199 -4.70 -5.26 19.39
CA GLN A 199 -6.01 -5.37 18.78
C GLN A 199 -6.51 -3.99 18.29
N ASN A 200 -6.34 -2.95 19.10
CA ASN A 200 -6.71 -1.60 18.71
C ASN A 200 -5.84 -1.09 17.56
N ILE A 201 -4.51 -1.25 17.64
CA ILE A 201 -3.56 -0.86 16.60
C ILE A 201 -3.91 -1.58 15.28
N GLY A 202 -3.99 -2.90 15.29
CA GLY A 202 -4.32 -3.69 14.11
C GLY A 202 -5.67 -3.32 13.50
N GLY A 203 -6.66 -3.00 14.34
CA GLY A 203 -7.99 -2.56 13.92
C GLY A 203 -7.95 -1.29 13.07
N TYR A 204 -7.32 -0.22 13.56
CA TYR A 204 -7.25 1.00 12.76
C TYR A 204 -6.28 0.90 11.58
N LEU A 205 -5.14 0.21 11.71
CA LEU A 205 -4.22 -0.02 10.60
C LEU A 205 -4.91 -0.73 9.43
N SER A 206 -5.61 -1.81 9.72
CA SER A 206 -6.40 -2.56 8.73
C SER A 206 -7.47 -1.66 8.07
N SER A 207 -8.13 -0.79 8.85
CA SER A 207 -9.16 0.14 8.32
C SER A 207 -8.62 1.17 7.36
N TYR A 208 -7.32 1.48 7.43
CA TYR A 208 -6.62 2.37 6.50
C TYR A 208 -6.03 1.64 5.28
N GLY A 209 -5.91 0.30 5.34
CA GLY A 209 -5.39 -0.52 4.26
C GLY A 209 -3.97 -1.04 4.49
N PHE A 210 -3.37 -0.83 5.67
CA PHE A 210 -2.14 -1.51 6.06
C PHE A 210 -2.40 -2.99 6.31
N ASN A 211 -1.44 -3.85 5.96
CA ASN A 211 -1.51 -5.29 6.16
C ASN A 211 -0.25 -5.88 6.82
N VAL A 212 0.72 -5.01 7.14
CA VAL A 212 1.93 -5.36 7.91
C VAL A 212 2.20 -4.25 8.92
N ASP A 213 2.39 -4.65 10.18
CA ASP A 213 2.93 -3.79 11.23
C ASP A 213 4.28 -4.35 11.67
N PHE A 214 5.34 -3.52 11.67
CA PHE A 214 6.66 -3.90 12.15
C PHE A 214 6.73 -3.73 13.67
N ALA A 215 5.83 -4.39 14.37
CA ALA A 215 5.62 -4.39 15.81
C ALA A 215 5.05 -5.76 16.27
N PRO A 216 5.10 -6.07 17.57
CA PRO A 216 5.77 -5.36 18.66
C PRO A 216 7.29 -5.45 18.63
N VAL A 217 7.96 -4.61 19.42
CA VAL A 217 9.39 -4.74 19.67
C VAL A 217 9.65 -5.98 20.56
N ALA A 218 10.18 -7.03 19.95
CA ALA A 218 10.50 -8.28 20.64
C ALA A 218 11.88 -8.29 21.32
N ASP A 219 12.54 -7.13 21.36
CA ASP A 219 13.85 -6.98 22.03
C ASP A 219 13.74 -7.15 23.54
N VAL A 220 14.77 -7.76 24.11
CA VAL A 220 15.01 -7.74 25.56
C VAL A 220 15.96 -6.58 25.87
N LEU A 221 15.57 -5.65 26.73
CA LEU A 221 16.39 -4.50 27.09
C LEU A 221 17.57 -4.92 27.99
N THR A 222 18.59 -5.55 27.40
CA THR A 222 19.77 -6.05 28.09
C THR A 222 20.74 -4.95 28.51
N ASN A 223 20.68 -3.79 27.86
CA ASN A 223 21.45 -2.60 28.19
C ASN A 223 20.52 -1.45 28.57
N VAL A 224 20.48 -1.09 29.84
CA VAL A 224 19.63 0.00 30.38
C VAL A 224 19.97 1.38 29.81
N ASP A 225 21.21 1.56 29.30
CA ASP A 225 21.64 2.80 28.66
C ASP A 225 21.24 2.90 27.20
N ASN A 226 20.61 1.87 26.65
CA ASN A 226 20.06 1.90 25.29
C ASN A 226 18.79 2.75 25.24
N THR A 227 18.96 4.04 25.04
CA THR A 227 17.85 5.01 24.94
C THR A 227 17.08 4.91 23.62
N VAL A 228 17.59 4.19 22.62
CA VAL A 228 16.90 3.99 21.33
C VAL A 228 15.76 3.00 21.49
N ILE A 229 16.00 1.85 22.08
CA ILE A 229 14.96 0.87 22.42
C ILE A 229 14.22 1.33 23.67
N GLY A 230 14.89 1.38 24.83
CA GLY A 230 14.33 1.89 26.08
C GLY A 230 12.94 1.31 26.35
N ASN A 231 11.98 2.22 26.57
CA ASN A 231 10.58 1.90 26.91
C ASN A 231 9.75 1.33 25.72
N ARG A 232 10.36 1.08 24.56
CA ARG A 232 9.72 0.37 23.44
C ARG A 232 9.70 -1.15 23.67
N ALA A 233 10.69 -1.71 24.38
CA ALA A 233 10.73 -3.11 24.75
C ALA A 233 9.84 -3.38 25.98
N PHE A 234 9.19 -4.53 26.03
CA PHE A 234 8.33 -4.92 27.15
C PHE A 234 9.11 -5.09 28.45
N SER A 235 10.34 -5.63 28.40
CA SER A 235 11.10 -5.92 29.62
C SER A 235 12.60 -6.05 29.35
N SER A 236 13.38 -5.94 30.42
CA SER A 236 14.77 -6.39 30.49
C SER A 236 14.93 -7.87 30.86
N ASP A 237 13.85 -8.53 31.24
CA ASP A 237 13.78 -9.98 31.48
C ASP A 237 13.21 -10.70 30.27
N ALA A 238 13.97 -11.68 29.73
CA ALA A 238 13.58 -12.41 28.53
C ALA A 238 12.30 -13.25 28.73
N GLY A 239 12.10 -13.79 29.95
CA GLY A 239 10.92 -14.57 30.28
C GLY A 239 9.65 -13.69 30.28
N VAL A 240 9.74 -12.49 30.83
CA VAL A 240 8.64 -11.51 30.80
C VAL A 240 8.39 -11.03 29.37
N ALA A 241 9.44 -10.66 28.62
CA ALA A 241 9.29 -10.20 27.23
C ALA A 241 8.63 -11.27 26.34
N ALA A 242 8.91 -12.54 26.57
CA ALA A 242 8.34 -13.66 25.82
C ALA A 242 6.87 -13.98 26.22
N GLN A 243 6.41 -13.52 27.35
CA GLN A 243 5.05 -13.72 27.81
C GLN A 243 4.09 -12.60 27.33
N MET A 244 4.65 -11.41 27.09
CA MET A 244 3.90 -10.24 26.64
C MET A 244 3.58 -10.30 25.15
#